data_29b3debd20d256318042aa12e65614e5
#
_entry.id   29b3debd20d256318042aa12e65614e5
#
_cell.length_a   1.000
_cell.length_b   1.000
_cell.length_c   1.000
_cell.angle_alpha   90.00
_cell.angle_beta   90.00
_cell.angle_gamma   90.00
#
_symmetry.space_group_name_H-M   'P 1'
#
loop_
_entity.id
_entity.type
_entity.pdbx_description
1 polymer ?
#
loop_
_entity_poly.entity_id
_entity_poly.type
_entity_poly.pdbx_seq_one_letter_code
_entity_poly.pdbx_strand_id
1 'polypeptide(L)'
;MKVNGYEIEPGADLRFAKLQGADLKGANLWDAKLWGADLRGAKLKNACLTNANLTGAIFQDADLTDANLENAILWGAKLEGADLRGADFRGAYLTDANLTDAKLQGADLRGADLIGANVSGTILEKKQEPQDDKDLKIKEKNLKIKELEEKIKKYEDTIKSLLDT
;
A
#
# COMPACT_ATOMS: atom_id res chain seq x y z
N MET A 1 -5.67 -13.32 27.57
CA MET A 1 -4.46 -12.96 28.36
C MET A 1 -4.52 -11.50 28.73
N LYS A 2 -3.76 -11.04 29.77
CA LYS A 2 -3.79 -9.61 30.16
C LYS A 2 -2.48 -8.92 29.82
N VAL A 3 -2.55 -7.78 29.08
CA VAL A 3 -1.37 -7.00 28.67
C VAL A 3 -1.68 -5.52 28.91
N ASN A 4 -0.78 -4.80 29.59
CA ASN A 4 -0.95 -3.38 29.95
C ASN A 4 -2.31 -3.05 30.59
N GLY A 5 -2.89 -3.97 31.35
CA GLY A 5 -4.19 -3.79 31.99
C GLY A 5 -5.40 -4.17 31.16
N TYR A 6 -5.22 -4.50 29.87
CA TYR A 6 -6.28 -4.89 28.94
C TYR A 6 -6.40 -6.41 28.83
N GLU A 7 -7.64 -6.92 28.78
CA GLU A 7 -7.87 -8.33 28.44
C GLU A 7 -7.71 -8.51 26.92
N ILE A 8 -6.82 -9.41 26.52
CA ILE A 8 -6.52 -9.73 25.12
C ILE A 8 -7.18 -11.06 24.79
N GLU A 9 -8.30 -10.98 24.10
CA GLU A 9 -9.17 -12.11 23.76
C GLU A 9 -9.99 -11.80 22.49
N PRO A 10 -10.62 -12.78 21.87
CA PRO A 10 -11.53 -12.56 20.76
C PRO A 10 -12.66 -11.57 21.12
N GLY A 11 -12.96 -10.64 20.22
CA GLY A 11 -13.99 -9.63 20.40
C GLY A 11 -13.68 -8.57 21.44
N ALA A 12 -12.45 -8.54 22.02
CA ALA A 12 -12.08 -7.57 23.05
C ALA A 12 -12.33 -6.11 22.61
N ASP A 13 -12.82 -5.30 23.53
CA ASP A 13 -12.95 -3.86 23.34
C ASP A 13 -11.66 -3.14 23.78
N LEU A 14 -10.81 -2.86 22.78
CA LEU A 14 -9.51 -2.25 22.93
C LEU A 14 -9.43 -0.88 22.24
N ARG A 15 -10.58 -0.22 22.08
CA ARG A 15 -10.64 1.11 21.46
C ARG A 15 -9.77 2.09 22.26
N PHE A 16 -8.89 2.82 21.53
CA PHE A 16 -7.94 3.75 22.11
C PHE A 16 -6.98 3.15 23.15
N ALA A 17 -6.85 1.82 23.20
CA ALA A 17 -5.97 1.15 24.14
C ALA A 17 -4.50 1.58 23.94
N LYS A 18 -3.78 1.74 25.04
CA LYS A 18 -2.34 2.06 25.04
C LYS A 18 -1.54 0.76 25.09
N LEU A 19 -1.16 0.27 23.91
CA LEU A 19 -0.48 -1.00 23.70
C LEU A 19 0.92 -0.83 23.10
N GLN A 20 1.54 0.34 23.28
CA GLN A 20 2.90 0.62 22.78
C GLN A 20 3.88 -0.42 23.33
N GLY A 21 4.66 -1.03 22.44
CA GLY A 21 5.66 -2.05 22.78
C GLY A 21 5.10 -3.33 23.39
N ALA A 22 3.77 -3.49 23.46
CA ALA A 22 3.12 -4.64 24.06
C ALA A 22 3.57 -5.96 23.40
N ASP A 23 3.77 -7.00 24.18
CA ASP A 23 4.00 -8.36 23.64
C ASP A 23 2.66 -9.06 23.44
N LEU A 24 2.25 -9.10 22.17
CA LEU A 24 1.00 -9.68 21.67
C LEU A 24 1.27 -10.84 20.69
N LYS A 25 2.44 -11.46 20.77
CA LYS A 25 2.80 -12.58 19.91
C LYS A 25 1.80 -13.72 20.02
N GLY A 26 1.28 -14.15 18.86
CA GLY A 26 0.28 -15.22 18.80
C GLY A 26 -1.04 -14.88 19.49
N ALA A 27 -1.27 -13.64 19.88
CA ALA A 27 -2.52 -13.23 20.52
C ALA A 27 -3.73 -13.49 19.59
N ASN A 28 -4.82 -13.98 20.16
CA ASN A 28 -6.08 -14.09 19.44
C ASN A 28 -6.94 -12.86 19.67
N LEU A 29 -6.95 -11.98 18.66
CA LEU A 29 -7.72 -10.73 18.60
C LEU A 29 -8.78 -10.78 17.49
N TRP A 30 -9.27 -11.99 17.18
CA TRP A 30 -10.35 -12.19 16.22
C TRP A 30 -11.54 -11.28 16.57
N ASP A 31 -12.08 -10.54 15.60
CA ASP A 31 -13.24 -9.62 15.76
C ASP A 31 -13.04 -8.53 16.84
N ALA A 32 -11.80 -8.27 17.28
CA ALA A 32 -11.55 -7.28 18.31
C ALA A 32 -11.74 -5.85 17.80
N LYS A 33 -12.14 -4.95 18.71
CA LYS A 33 -12.34 -3.52 18.44
C LYS A 33 -11.10 -2.76 18.88
N LEU A 34 -10.22 -2.44 17.91
CA LEU A 34 -8.93 -1.76 18.15
C LEU A 34 -8.91 -0.34 17.52
N TRP A 35 -10.09 0.22 17.24
CA TRP A 35 -10.19 1.54 16.65
C TRP A 35 -9.40 2.58 17.44
N GLY A 36 -8.49 3.28 16.77
CA GLY A 36 -7.64 4.31 17.37
C GLY A 36 -6.66 3.79 18.42
N ALA A 37 -6.45 2.48 18.53
CA ALA A 37 -5.48 1.91 19.48
C ALA A 37 -4.05 2.30 19.11
N ASP A 38 -3.21 2.53 20.11
CA ASP A 38 -1.80 2.82 19.95
C ASP A 38 -0.97 1.54 20.15
N LEU A 39 -0.49 0.98 19.04
CA LEU A 39 0.27 -0.27 18.95
C LEU A 39 1.71 -0.03 18.45
N ARG A 40 2.23 1.20 18.61
CA ARG A 40 3.59 1.53 18.15
C ARG A 40 4.62 0.59 18.76
N GLY A 41 5.46 -0.01 17.90
CA GLY A 41 6.49 -0.95 18.32
C GLY A 41 5.96 -2.22 18.97
N ALA A 42 4.65 -2.49 18.95
CA ALA A 42 4.09 -3.71 19.52
C ALA A 42 4.54 -4.96 18.75
N LYS A 43 4.63 -6.10 19.44
CA LYS A 43 5.05 -7.40 18.90
C LYS A 43 3.82 -8.24 18.65
N LEU A 44 3.36 -8.28 17.38
CA LEU A 44 2.15 -9.01 16.95
C LEU A 44 2.47 -10.20 16.04
N LYS A 45 3.72 -10.68 16.06
CA LYS A 45 4.10 -11.84 15.25
C LYS A 45 3.15 -13.01 15.47
N ASN A 46 2.62 -13.59 14.37
CA ASN A 46 1.64 -14.69 14.38
C ASN A 46 0.31 -14.35 15.09
N ALA A 47 -0.01 -13.11 15.38
CA ALA A 47 -1.29 -12.73 15.98
C ALA A 47 -2.44 -12.95 14.99
N CYS A 48 -3.61 -13.32 15.50
CA CYS A 48 -4.85 -13.39 14.75
C CYS A 48 -5.64 -12.09 14.94
N LEU A 49 -5.79 -11.32 13.87
CA LEU A 49 -6.53 -10.06 13.78
C LEU A 49 -7.66 -10.16 12.74
N THR A 50 -8.07 -11.39 12.40
CA THR A 50 -9.13 -11.62 11.41
C THR A 50 -10.41 -10.88 11.83
N ASN A 51 -11.02 -10.14 10.89
CA ASN A 51 -12.20 -9.30 11.08
C ASN A 51 -12.04 -8.16 12.11
N ALA A 52 -10.86 -7.94 12.67
CA ALA A 52 -10.66 -6.88 13.67
C ALA A 52 -10.91 -5.48 13.08
N ASN A 53 -11.49 -4.59 13.87
CA ASN A 53 -11.61 -3.18 13.51
C ASN A 53 -10.39 -2.39 14.00
N LEU A 54 -9.49 -2.08 13.08
CA LEU A 54 -8.23 -1.38 13.30
C LEU A 54 -8.25 0.05 12.71
N THR A 55 -9.44 0.61 12.47
CA THR A 55 -9.59 1.96 11.90
C THR A 55 -8.77 2.97 12.69
N GLY A 56 -7.88 3.69 12.02
CA GLY A 56 -7.02 4.71 12.63
C GLY A 56 -6.05 4.19 13.70
N ALA A 57 -5.88 2.88 13.84
CA ALA A 57 -4.90 2.31 14.77
C ALA A 57 -3.47 2.67 14.34
N ILE A 58 -2.56 2.79 15.31
CA ILE A 58 -1.17 3.23 15.07
C ILE A 58 -0.24 2.04 15.27
N PHE A 59 0.37 1.56 14.18
CA PHE A 59 1.29 0.42 14.14
C PHE A 59 2.71 0.81 13.73
N GLN A 60 3.07 2.09 13.87
CA GLN A 60 4.42 2.53 13.49
C GLN A 60 5.48 1.63 14.14
N ASP A 61 6.39 1.10 13.32
CA ASP A 61 7.49 0.20 13.73
C ASP A 61 7.03 -1.09 14.46
N ALA A 62 5.76 -1.48 14.36
CA ALA A 62 5.26 -2.72 14.94
C ALA A 62 5.71 -3.96 14.14
N ASP A 63 5.89 -5.09 14.82
CA ASP A 63 6.17 -6.39 14.23
C ASP A 63 4.86 -7.18 14.05
N LEU A 64 4.34 -7.21 12.81
CA LEU A 64 3.19 -8.02 12.40
C LEU A 64 3.61 -9.18 11.49
N THR A 65 4.85 -9.64 11.60
CA THR A 65 5.36 -10.75 10.78
C THR A 65 4.44 -11.97 10.94
N ASP A 66 4.00 -12.55 9.81
CA ASP A 66 3.11 -13.73 9.76
C ASP A 66 1.76 -13.52 10.49
N ALA A 67 1.35 -12.28 10.78
CA ALA A 67 0.04 -12.01 11.39
C ALA A 67 -1.10 -12.24 10.39
N ASN A 68 -2.25 -12.71 10.88
CA ASN A 68 -3.45 -12.87 10.09
C ASN A 68 -4.36 -11.64 10.25
N LEU A 69 -4.49 -10.84 9.19
CA LEU A 69 -5.36 -9.67 9.09
C LEU A 69 -6.48 -9.86 8.04
N GLU A 70 -6.83 -11.12 7.76
CA GLU A 70 -7.90 -11.42 6.79
C GLU A 70 -9.19 -10.68 7.14
N ASN A 71 -9.76 -9.95 6.15
CA ASN A 71 -10.96 -9.12 6.29
C ASN A 71 -10.89 -8.03 7.38
N ALA A 72 -9.71 -7.71 7.92
CA ALA A 72 -9.57 -6.65 8.91
C ALA A 72 -9.85 -5.27 8.30
N ILE A 73 -10.38 -4.35 9.10
CA ILE A 73 -10.68 -2.97 8.71
C ILE A 73 -9.53 -2.07 9.20
N LEU A 74 -8.71 -1.58 8.27
CA LEU A 74 -7.53 -0.73 8.56
C LEU A 74 -7.66 0.69 7.97
N TRP A 75 -8.87 1.20 7.83
CA TRP A 75 -9.10 2.54 7.27
C TRP A 75 -8.28 3.60 8.01
N GLY A 76 -7.45 4.33 7.28
CA GLY A 76 -6.60 5.37 7.84
C GLY A 76 -5.61 4.89 8.90
N ALA A 77 -5.34 3.58 9.00
CA ALA A 77 -4.35 3.05 9.93
C ALA A 77 -2.93 3.52 9.57
N LYS A 78 -2.08 3.70 10.59
CA LYS A 78 -0.71 4.17 10.45
C LYS A 78 0.24 2.98 10.61
N LEU A 79 0.80 2.51 9.48
CA LEU A 79 1.65 1.32 9.39
C LEU A 79 3.09 1.67 8.95
N GLU A 80 3.50 2.94 9.12
CA GLU A 80 4.82 3.40 8.70
C GLU A 80 5.93 2.56 9.36
N GLY A 81 6.85 2.05 8.56
CA GLY A 81 7.97 1.23 9.01
C GLY A 81 7.61 -0.13 9.59
N ALA A 82 6.32 -0.49 9.64
CA ALA A 82 5.88 -1.76 10.21
C ALA A 82 6.46 -2.97 9.45
N ASP A 83 6.77 -4.03 10.17
CA ASP A 83 7.18 -5.30 9.61
C ASP A 83 5.96 -6.19 9.34
N LEU A 84 5.53 -6.23 8.07
CA LEU A 84 4.34 -6.93 7.58
C LEU A 84 4.72 -8.17 6.75
N ARG A 85 5.96 -8.64 6.86
CA ARG A 85 6.42 -9.78 6.07
C ARG A 85 5.61 -11.03 6.37
N GLY A 86 5.13 -11.69 5.30
CA GLY A 86 4.32 -12.89 5.40
C GLY A 86 2.92 -12.68 5.98
N ALA A 87 2.52 -11.44 6.30
CA ALA A 87 1.19 -11.18 6.85
C ALA A 87 0.08 -11.45 5.82
N ASP A 88 -1.05 -11.94 6.29
CA ASP A 88 -2.23 -12.24 5.48
C ASP A 88 -3.23 -11.08 5.55
N PHE A 89 -3.34 -10.32 4.44
CA PHE A 89 -4.28 -9.20 4.28
C PHE A 89 -5.42 -9.54 3.31
N ARG A 90 -5.69 -10.80 3.04
CA ARG A 90 -6.76 -11.16 2.10
C ARG A 90 -8.09 -10.52 2.47
N GLY A 91 -8.68 -9.79 1.52
CA GLY A 91 -9.94 -9.08 1.73
C GLY A 91 -9.88 -7.93 2.73
N ALA A 92 -8.71 -7.54 3.25
CA ALA A 92 -8.59 -6.44 4.21
C ALA A 92 -8.89 -5.08 3.57
N TYR A 93 -9.38 -4.13 4.36
CA TYR A 93 -9.72 -2.78 3.93
C TYR A 93 -8.64 -1.80 4.40
N LEU A 94 -7.74 -1.43 3.49
CA LEU A 94 -6.58 -0.54 3.73
C LEU A 94 -6.79 0.86 3.14
N THR A 95 -8.05 1.24 2.87
CA THR A 95 -8.37 2.57 2.32
C THR A 95 -7.73 3.67 3.17
N ASP A 96 -7.01 4.60 2.52
CA ASP A 96 -6.30 5.72 3.15
C ASP A 96 -5.25 5.31 4.22
N ALA A 97 -4.87 4.05 4.31
CA ALA A 97 -3.82 3.59 5.23
C ALA A 97 -2.44 4.13 4.82
N ASN A 98 -1.59 4.42 5.80
CA ASN A 98 -0.21 4.82 5.55
C ASN A 98 0.75 3.64 5.77
N LEU A 99 1.28 3.09 4.67
CA LEU A 99 2.24 1.98 4.64
C LEU A 99 3.67 2.45 4.28
N THR A 100 3.97 3.75 4.41
CA THR A 100 5.29 4.27 4.05
C THR A 100 6.39 3.42 4.69
N ASP A 101 7.36 2.96 3.88
CA ASP A 101 8.50 2.14 4.28
C ASP A 101 8.14 0.82 5.00
N ALA A 102 6.88 0.39 4.95
CA ALA A 102 6.48 -0.91 5.50
C ALA A 102 7.10 -2.08 4.72
N LYS A 103 7.49 -3.14 5.41
CA LYS A 103 8.09 -4.33 4.81
C LYS A 103 7.00 -5.34 4.46
N LEU A 104 6.70 -5.50 3.18
CA LEU A 104 5.59 -6.33 2.68
C LEU A 104 6.04 -7.61 1.95
N GLN A 105 7.31 -8.02 2.08
CA GLN A 105 7.80 -9.22 1.39
C GLN A 105 7.02 -10.46 1.83
N GLY A 106 6.41 -11.15 0.87
CA GLY A 106 5.61 -12.34 1.12
C GLY A 106 4.22 -12.09 1.72
N ALA A 107 3.82 -10.85 1.93
CA ALA A 107 2.45 -10.54 2.37
C ALA A 107 1.41 -10.90 1.30
N ASP A 108 0.27 -11.44 1.70
CA ASP A 108 -0.84 -11.78 0.81
C ASP A 108 -1.90 -10.67 0.81
N LEU A 109 -1.95 -9.91 -0.28
CA LEU A 109 -2.87 -8.78 -0.46
C LEU A 109 -4.03 -9.09 -1.42
N ARG A 110 -4.30 -10.36 -1.71
CA ARG A 110 -5.39 -10.74 -2.63
C ARG A 110 -6.74 -10.25 -2.13
N GLY A 111 -7.42 -9.47 -2.96
CA GLY A 111 -8.72 -8.88 -2.60
C GLY A 111 -8.66 -7.74 -1.58
N ALA A 112 -7.48 -7.31 -1.15
CA ALA A 112 -7.36 -6.16 -0.27
C ALA A 112 -7.70 -4.84 -1.00
N ASP A 113 -8.38 -3.93 -0.31
CA ASP A 113 -8.70 -2.58 -0.81
C ASP A 113 -7.61 -1.58 -0.35
N LEU A 114 -6.83 -1.08 -1.30
CA LEU A 114 -5.73 -0.12 -1.10
C LEU A 114 -6.06 1.27 -1.66
N ILE A 115 -7.34 1.61 -1.87
CA ILE A 115 -7.73 2.93 -2.39
C ILE A 115 -7.20 4.03 -1.47
N GLY A 116 -6.47 5.00 -2.03
CA GLY A 116 -5.89 6.11 -1.26
C GLY A 116 -4.72 5.72 -0.33
N ALA A 117 -4.35 4.44 -0.23
CA ALA A 117 -3.24 4.03 0.63
C ALA A 117 -1.89 4.59 0.14
N ASN A 118 -1.08 5.10 1.08
CA ASN A 118 0.28 5.51 0.79
C ASN A 118 1.22 4.30 0.90
N VAL A 119 1.77 3.86 -0.22
CA VAL A 119 2.67 2.70 -0.32
C VAL A 119 4.12 3.08 -0.65
N SER A 120 4.50 4.35 -0.45
CA SER A 120 5.86 4.86 -0.73
C SER A 120 6.91 4.07 0.05
N GLY A 121 8.04 3.75 -0.58
CA GLY A 121 9.12 2.96 -0.01
C GLY A 121 8.81 1.47 0.14
N THR A 122 7.60 1.00 -0.21
CA THR A 122 7.26 -0.43 -0.18
C THR A 122 7.54 -1.11 -1.52
N ILE A 123 7.47 -2.45 -1.53
CA ILE A 123 7.53 -3.24 -2.78
C ILE A 123 6.32 -2.99 -3.71
N LEU A 124 5.26 -2.37 -3.21
CA LEU A 124 4.07 -2.04 -3.98
C LEU A 124 4.21 -0.70 -4.71
N GLU A 125 5.17 0.12 -4.30
CA GLU A 125 5.47 1.35 -5.00
C GLU A 125 5.83 1.02 -6.45
N LYS A 126 4.97 1.43 -7.39
CA LYS A 126 5.33 1.35 -8.80
C LYS A 126 6.57 2.22 -8.94
N LYS A 127 7.71 1.62 -9.35
CA LYS A 127 8.84 2.40 -9.83
C LYS A 127 8.23 3.34 -10.88
N GLN A 128 8.04 4.60 -10.51
CA GLN A 128 7.80 5.63 -11.51
C GLN A 128 9.04 5.54 -12.40
N GLU A 129 8.85 5.10 -13.66
CA GLU A 129 9.85 5.41 -14.67
C GLU A 129 10.09 6.91 -14.51
N PRO A 130 11.36 7.35 -14.36
CA PRO A 130 11.65 8.76 -14.15
C PRO A 130 10.80 9.56 -15.13
N GLN A 131 10.07 10.56 -14.66
CA GLN A 131 9.22 11.42 -15.49
C GLN A 131 10.02 11.90 -16.71
N ASP A 132 11.34 12.12 -16.52
CA ASP A 132 12.32 12.49 -17.53
C ASP A 132 12.41 11.49 -18.70
N ASP A 133 12.28 10.17 -18.42
CA ASP A 133 12.40 9.14 -19.47
C ASP A 133 11.13 9.07 -20.34
N LYS A 134 9.95 9.31 -19.76
CA LYS A 134 8.70 9.44 -20.53
C LYS A 134 8.66 10.72 -21.36
N ASP A 135 9.08 11.84 -20.77
CA ASP A 135 9.15 13.11 -21.46
C ASP A 135 10.20 13.07 -22.58
N LEU A 136 11.32 12.38 -22.39
CA LEU A 136 12.34 12.17 -23.42
C LEU A 136 11.78 11.33 -24.58
N LYS A 137 11.14 10.20 -24.29
CA LYS A 137 10.50 9.35 -25.32
C LYS A 137 9.39 10.08 -26.09
N ILE A 138 8.63 10.94 -25.42
CA ILE A 138 7.60 11.77 -26.05
C ILE A 138 8.28 12.81 -26.97
N LYS A 139 9.34 13.47 -26.53
CA LYS A 139 10.10 14.43 -27.34
C LYS A 139 10.70 13.77 -28.59
N GLU A 140 11.30 12.58 -28.45
CA GLU A 140 11.84 11.82 -29.58
C GLU A 140 10.76 11.43 -30.59
N LYS A 141 9.60 10.97 -30.11
CA LYS A 141 8.47 10.65 -30.98
C LYS A 141 7.93 11.89 -31.71
N ASN A 142 7.80 13.01 -31.02
CA ASN A 142 7.33 14.26 -31.61
C ASN A 142 8.31 14.80 -32.66
N LEU A 143 9.63 14.68 -32.42
CA LEU A 143 10.65 15.03 -33.40
C LEU A 143 10.51 14.19 -34.67
N LYS A 144 10.31 12.86 -34.47
CA LYS A 144 10.11 11.92 -35.60
C LYS A 144 8.86 12.20 -36.42
N ILE A 145 7.77 12.58 -35.74
CA ILE A 145 6.54 13.00 -36.40
C ILE A 145 6.80 14.21 -37.29
N LYS A 146 7.48 15.23 -36.74
CA LYS A 146 7.80 16.46 -37.50
C LYS A 146 8.65 16.18 -38.74
N GLU A 147 9.67 15.31 -38.62
CA GLU A 147 10.49 14.88 -39.75
C GLU A 147 9.65 14.19 -40.86
N LEU A 148 8.67 13.39 -40.46
CA LEU A 148 7.78 12.70 -41.39
C LEU A 148 6.80 13.68 -42.06
N GLU A 149 6.26 14.63 -41.34
CA GLU A 149 5.38 15.69 -41.87
C GLU A 149 6.12 16.55 -42.93
N GLU A 150 7.37 16.91 -42.68
CA GLU A 150 8.20 17.63 -43.65
C GLU A 150 8.45 16.81 -44.92
N LYS A 151 8.68 15.48 -44.79
CA LYS A 151 8.81 14.59 -45.94
C LYS A 151 7.52 14.46 -46.74
N ILE A 152 6.39 14.32 -46.06
CA ILE A 152 5.08 14.24 -46.69
C ILE A 152 4.83 15.49 -47.51
N LYS A 153 5.03 16.67 -46.92
CA LYS A 153 4.88 17.95 -47.62
C LYS A 153 5.75 18.04 -48.85
N LYS A 154 7.01 17.61 -48.77
CA LYS A 154 7.91 17.58 -49.93
C LYS A 154 7.41 16.66 -51.06
N TYR A 155 6.80 15.51 -50.72
CA TYR A 155 6.19 14.64 -51.71
C TYR A 155 4.93 15.23 -52.32
N GLU A 156 4.09 15.88 -51.52
CA GLU A 156 2.88 16.58 -51.98
C GLU A 156 3.25 17.69 -53.00
N ASP A 157 4.28 18.53 -52.67
CA ASP A 157 4.76 19.55 -53.56
C ASP A 157 5.32 18.96 -54.87
N THR A 158 6.01 17.81 -54.82
CA THR A 158 6.54 17.13 -55.98
C THR A 158 5.42 16.59 -56.86
N ILE A 159 4.39 15.96 -56.28
CA ILE A 159 3.21 15.42 -56.99
C ILE A 159 2.47 16.55 -57.66
N LYS A 160 2.27 17.68 -56.97
CA LYS A 160 1.63 18.87 -57.53
C LYS A 160 2.38 19.39 -58.74
N SER A 161 3.71 19.50 -58.63
CA SER A 161 4.56 19.92 -59.75
C SER A 161 4.49 19.01 -60.98
N LEU A 162 4.25 17.70 -60.77
CA LEU A 162 4.11 16.71 -61.84
C LEU A 162 2.72 16.71 -62.47
N LEU A 163 1.68 17.16 -61.76
CA LEU A 163 0.32 17.25 -62.27
C LEU A 163 0.07 18.57 -63.04
N ASP A 164 0.87 19.62 -62.80
CA ASP A 164 0.76 20.93 -63.44
C ASP A 164 1.57 20.98 -64.75
N THR A 165 2.21 19.85 -65.18
CA THR A 165 2.93 19.71 -66.46
C THR A 165 2.18 18.85 -67.42
#